data_049b6ce6bc1fa00e50946360d331cab0
#
_entry.id   049b6ce6bc1fa00e50946360d331cab0
#
_cell.length_a   1.000
_cell.length_b   1.000
_cell.length_c   1.000
_cell.angle_alpha   90.00
_cell.angle_beta   90.00
_cell.angle_gamma   90.00
#
_symmetry.space_group_name_H-M   'P 1'
#
loop_
_entity.id
_entity.type
_entity.pdbx_description
1 polymer ?
#
loop_
_entity_poly.entity_id
_entity_poly.type
_entity_poly.pdbx_seq_one_letter_code
_entity_poly.pdbx_strand_id
1 'polypeptide(L)'
;MNTTLQLRIRGLVSACDCRTSRTGHPVLTLHLTDANGQEVRAQHAYADSSAASHYAANALARSLRGQQAELEVTNPRFKTRRLDCDAAHIHVPSLTRKDQQ
;
A
#
# COMPACT_ATOMS: atom_id res chain seq x y z
N MET A 1 -17.10 15.59 -17.61
CA MET A 1 -15.71 15.13 -17.58
C MET A 1 -15.29 14.88 -16.15
N ASN A 2 -14.82 13.69 -15.86
CA ASN A 2 -14.40 13.35 -14.51
C ASN A 2 -12.90 13.53 -14.37
N THR A 3 -12.51 14.33 -13.41
CA THR A 3 -11.10 14.48 -13.09
C THR A 3 -10.79 13.61 -11.88
N THR A 4 -9.93 12.65 -12.08
CA THR A 4 -9.47 11.80 -10.98
C THR A 4 -8.11 12.29 -10.53
N LEU A 5 -8.02 12.67 -9.28
CA LEU A 5 -6.75 13.05 -8.70
C LEU A 5 -5.97 11.80 -8.34
N GLN A 6 -4.82 11.64 -8.97
CA GLN A 6 -3.91 10.56 -8.67
C GLN A 6 -2.66 11.11 -8.03
N LEU A 7 -2.30 10.54 -6.91
CA LEU A 7 -1.09 10.91 -6.19
C LEU A 7 -0.16 9.72 -6.14
N ARG A 8 1.13 10.01 -6.21
CA ARG A 8 2.16 9.01 -5.98
C ARG A 8 2.89 9.36 -4.71
N ILE A 9 3.02 8.37 -3.84
CA ILE A 9 3.72 8.53 -2.58
C ILE A 9 4.83 7.50 -2.53
N ARG A 10 6.03 7.94 -2.20
CA ARG A 10 7.17 7.06 -2.02
C ARG A 10 7.64 7.17 -0.59
N GLY A 11 7.87 6.03 0.04
CA GLY A 11 8.33 6.04 1.41
C GLY A 11 8.82 4.68 1.85
N LEU A 12 9.39 4.67 3.05
CA LEU A 12 9.84 3.45 3.69
C LEU A 12 8.66 2.81 4.41
N VAL A 13 8.41 1.54 4.11
CA VAL A 13 7.33 0.80 4.78
C VAL A 13 7.82 0.35 6.14
N SER A 14 7.32 0.99 7.18
CA SER A 14 7.69 0.65 8.55
C SER A 14 6.89 -0.52 9.10
N ALA A 15 5.65 -0.69 8.61
CA ALA A 15 4.79 -1.80 9.01
C ALA A 15 3.82 -2.11 7.89
N CYS A 16 3.43 -3.36 7.77
CA CYS A 16 2.43 -3.79 6.81
C CYS A 16 1.72 -5.01 7.38
N ASP A 17 0.39 -4.91 7.49
CA ASP A 17 -0.46 -5.98 8.02
C ASP A 17 -1.50 -6.36 7.01
N CYS A 18 -1.93 -7.61 7.07
CA CYS A 18 -3.03 -8.09 6.26
C CYS A 18 -4.20 -8.45 7.17
N ARG A 19 -5.37 -7.91 6.87
CA ARG A 19 -6.61 -8.21 7.60
C ARG A 19 -7.65 -8.70 6.62
N THR A 20 -8.66 -9.35 7.16
CA THR A 20 -9.81 -9.79 6.37
C THR A 20 -10.97 -8.84 6.63
N SER A 21 -11.56 -8.31 5.57
CA SER A 21 -12.72 -7.44 5.68
C SER A 21 -13.97 -8.24 6.06
N ARG A 22 -15.07 -7.52 6.33
CA ARG A 22 -16.34 -8.17 6.67
C ARG A 22 -16.81 -9.09 5.57
N THR A 23 -16.50 -8.78 4.33
CA THR A 23 -16.90 -9.58 3.18
C THR A 23 -15.89 -10.67 2.83
N GLY A 24 -14.87 -10.86 3.66
CA GLY A 24 -13.88 -11.92 3.47
C GLY A 24 -12.72 -11.58 2.56
N HIS A 25 -12.62 -10.34 2.09
CA HIS A 25 -11.54 -9.90 1.21
C HIS A 25 -10.30 -9.52 2.00
N PRO A 26 -9.09 -9.87 1.51
CA PRO A 26 -7.88 -9.39 2.17
C PRO A 26 -7.72 -7.89 1.97
N VAL A 27 -7.25 -7.22 3.01
CA VAL A 27 -6.93 -5.80 2.98
C VAL A 27 -5.57 -5.61 3.59
N LEU A 28 -4.65 -5.03 2.82
CA LEU A 28 -3.34 -4.64 3.33
C LEU A 28 -3.42 -3.26 3.95
N THR A 29 -2.82 -3.09 5.12
CA THR A 29 -2.63 -1.79 5.72
C THR A 29 -1.14 -1.52 5.79
N LEU A 30 -0.69 -0.48 5.09
CA LEU A 30 0.71 -0.10 5.03
C LEU A 30 0.92 1.18 5.84
N HIS A 31 1.99 1.20 6.60
CA HIS A 31 2.45 2.40 7.27
C HIS A 31 3.78 2.81 6.65
N LEU A 32 3.82 4.00 6.07
CA LEU A 32 5.00 4.52 5.40
C LEU A 32 5.42 5.83 6.03
N THR A 33 6.71 6.12 5.90
CA THR A 33 7.26 7.43 6.22
C THR A 33 7.92 7.96 4.96
N ASP A 34 7.52 9.16 4.52
CA ASP A 34 8.10 9.76 3.33
C ASP A 34 9.43 10.45 3.65
N ALA A 35 10.04 11.05 2.63
CA ALA A 35 11.34 11.69 2.78
C ALA A 35 11.33 12.87 3.76
N ASN A 36 10.16 13.47 3.98
CA ASN A 36 10.00 14.60 4.90
C ASN A 36 9.60 14.16 6.31
N GLY A 37 9.53 12.85 6.56
CA GLY A 37 9.09 12.34 7.85
C GLY A 37 7.58 12.31 8.03
N GLN A 38 6.81 12.57 6.97
CA GLN A 38 5.36 12.52 7.03
C GLN A 38 4.90 11.07 7.09
N GLU A 39 4.02 10.78 8.03
CA GLU A 39 3.45 9.45 8.16
C GLU A 39 2.26 9.29 7.21
N VAL A 40 2.22 8.14 6.55
CA VAL A 40 1.16 7.79 5.61
C VAL A 40 0.63 6.42 5.99
N ARG A 41 -0.69 6.32 6.06
CA ARG A 41 -1.36 5.03 6.25
C ARG A 41 -2.19 4.76 5.02
N ALA A 42 -1.85 3.71 4.29
CA ALA A 42 -2.53 3.35 3.06
C ALA A 42 -3.18 1.98 3.18
N GLN A 43 -4.37 1.83 2.61
CA GLN A 43 -5.07 0.56 2.57
C GLN A 43 -5.20 0.10 1.12
N HIS A 44 -4.91 -1.17 0.89
CA HIS A 44 -5.05 -1.79 -0.42
C HIS A 44 -5.97 -3.00 -0.28
N ALA A 45 -7.16 -2.90 -0.87
CA ALA A 45 -8.17 -3.95 -0.80
C ALA A 45 -8.07 -4.83 -2.04
N TYR A 46 -8.15 -6.14 -1.83
CA TYR A 46 -8.19 -7.10 -2.94
C TYR A 46 -9.63 -7.26 -3.42
N ALA A 47 -9.77 -7.56 -4.71
CA ALA A 47 -11.08 -7.59 -5.34
C ALA A 47 -11.91 -8.82 -4.97
N ASP A 48 -11.27 -9.90 -4.55
CA ASP A 48 -11.99 -11.13 -4.23
C ASP A 48 -11.48 -11.75 -2.94
N SER A 49 -12.16 -12.81 -2.49
CA SER A 49 -11.87 -13.49 -1.24
C SER A 49 -11.25 -14.87 -1.46
N SER A 50 -10.64 -15.09 -2.63
CA SER A 50 -10.06 -16.39 -2.94
C SER A 50 -8.85 -16.71 -2.07
N ALA A 51 -8.54 -18.00 -1.95
CA ALA A 51 -7.36 -18.43 -1.23
C ALA A 51 -6.09 -17.86 -1.87
N ALA A 52 -6.07 -17.74 -3.20
CA ALA A 52 -4.93 -17.16 -3.92
C ALA A 52 -4.73 -15.70 -3.54
N SER A 53 -5.80 -14.92 -3.42
CA SER A 53 -5.72 -13.53 -3.01
C SER A 53 -5.22 -13.41 -1.56
N HIS A 54 -5.70 -14.24 -0.66
CA HIS A 54 -5.23 -14.24 0.72
C HIS A 54 -3.75 -14.60 0.81
N TYR A 55 -3.33 -15.60 0.05
CA TYR A 55 -1.91 -15.98 0.02
C TYR A 55 -1.05 -14.83 -0.52
N ALA A 56 -1.47 -14.24 -1.64
CA ALA A 56 -0.73 -13.15 -2.26
C ALA A 56 -0.63 -11.94 -1.33
N ALA A 57 -1.72 -11.59 -0.65
CA ALA A 57 -1.74 -10.45 0.26
C ALA A 57 -0.81 -10.67 1.44
N ASN A 58 -0.82 -11.86 2.03
CA ASN A 58 0.07 -12.16 3.15
C ASN A 58 1.54 -12.20 2.73
N ALA A 59 1.82 -12.74 1.56
CA ALA A 59 3.18 -12.76 1.03
C ALA A 59 3.70 -11.34 0.78
N LEU A 60 2.87 -10.50 0.19
CA LEU A 60 3.22 -9.11 -0.09
C LEU A 60 3.44 -8.33 1.21
N ALA A 61 2.58 -8.56 2.21
CA ALA A 61 2.74 -7.89 3.50
C ALA A 61 4.10 -8.17 4.12
N ARG A 62 4.56 -9.44 4.04
CA ARG A 62 5.86 -9.79 4.57
C ARG A 62 7.00 -9.17 3.77
N SER A 63 6.87 -9.11 2.45
CA SER A 63 7.95 -8.61 1.61
C SER A 63 8.07 -7.09 1.64
N LEU A 64 7.00 -6.37 1.93
CA LEU A 64 7.01 -4.90 1.94
C LEU A 64 7.69 -4.31 3.17
N ARG A 65 7.69 -5.01 4.28
CA ARG A 65 8.25 -4.46 5.52
C ARG A 65 9.73 -4.14 5.33
N GLY A 66 10.11 -2.92 5.69
CA GLY A 66 11.49 -2.47 5.59
C GLY A 66 11.92 -2.08 4.18
N GLN A 67 11.01 -2.08 3.22
CA GLN A 67 11.31 -1.74 1.83
C GLN A 67 10.82 -0.35 1.49
N GLN A 68 11.50 0.28 0.54
CA GLN A 68 10.96 1.47 -0.11
C GLN A 68 9.84 1.03 -1.04
N ALA A 69 8.73 1.73 -0.97
CA ALA A 69 7.59 1.44 -1.83
C ALA A 69 7.06 2.72 -2.45
N GLU A 70 6.52 2.60 -3.65
CA GLU A 70 5.85 3.70 -4.33
C GLU A 70 4.39 3.31 -4.52
N LEU A 71 3.49 4.17 -4.08
CA LEU A 71 2.06 3.91 -4.12
C LEU A 71 1.39 4.87 -5.06
N GLU A 72 0.47 4.36 -5.88
CA GLU A 72 -0.54 5.20 -6.51
C GLU A 72 -1.73 5.23 -5.57
N VAL A 73 -2.05 6.41 -5.06
CA VAL A 73 -3.05 6.53 -4.00
C VAL A 73 -4.26 7.31 -4.48
N THR A 74 -5.39 6.97 -3.88
CA THR A 74 -6.67 7.65 -4.11
C THR A 74 -7.28 7.96 -2.75
N ASN A 75 -8.29 8.82 -2.76
CA ASN A 75 -9.04 9.19 -1.55
C ASN A 75 -8.15 9.66 -0.41
N PRO A 76 -7.29 10.67 -0.64
CA PRO A 76 -6.44 11.16 0.44
C PRO A 76 -7.29 11.85 1.50
N ARG A 77 -7.01 11.53 2.77
CA ARG A 77 -7.68 12.11 3.92
C ARG A 77 -6.63 12.58 4.91
N PHE A 78 -6.49 13.88 5.04
CA PHE A 78 -5.47 14.45 5.91
C PHE A 78 -5.97 14.45 7.35
N LYS A 79 -5.23 13.78 8.21
CA LYS A 79 -5.44 13.78 9.65
C LYS A 79 -4.42 14.72 10.29
N THR A 80 -4.52 14.92 11.59
CA THR A 80 -3.68 15.87 12.30
C THR A 80 -2.18 15.59 12.09
N ARG A 81 -1.78 14.33 12.09
CA ARG A 81 -0.37 13.96 11.98
C ARG A 81 -0.11 12.90 10.93
N ARG A 82 -1.11 12.60 10.12
CA ARG A 82 -1.01 11.45 9.24
C ARG A 82 -1.90 11.64 8.03
N LEU A 83 -1.42 11.16 6.89
CA LEU A 83 -2.24 11.07 5.70
C LEU A 83 -2.79 9.65 5.62
N ASP A 84 -4.11 9.52 5.56
CA ASP A 84 -4.79 8.26 5.29
C ASP A 84 -5.23 8.26 3.83
N CYS A 85 -5.06 7.13 3.16
CA CYS A 85 -5.42 7.01 1.75
C CYS A 85 -5.63 5.55 1.37
N ASP A 86 -6.13 5.35 0.16
CA ASP A 86 -6.24 4.03 -0.44
C ASP A 86 -5.14 3.87 -1.47
N ALA A 87 -4.52 2.71 -1.52
CA ALA A 87 -3.48 2.42 -2.49
C ALA A 87 -4.08 1.60 -3.62
N ALA A 88 -4.12 2.16 -4.82
CA ALA A 88 -4.58 1.44 -6.00
C ALA A 88 -3.51 0.49 -6.51
N HIS A 89 -2.25 0.92 -6.48
CA HIS A 89 -1.13 0.11 -6.93
C HIS A 89 0.05 0.29 -5.97
N ILE A 90 0.78 -0.80 -5.78
CA ILE A 90 1.96 -0.84 -4.92
C ILE A 90 3.14 -1.30 -5.76
N HIS A 91 4.20 -0.51 -5.77
CA HIS A 91 5.40 -0.80 -6.54
C HIS A 91 6.63 -0.78 -5.63
N VAL A 92 7.47 -1.79 -5.74
CA VAL A 92 8.70 -1.87 -4.96
C VAL A 92 9.89 -1.72 -5.91
N PRO A 93 10.48 -0.53 -6.00
CA PRO A 93 11.53 -0.27 -6.99
C PRO A 93 12.74 -1.21 -6.87
N SER A 94 13.08 -1.62 -5.65
CA SER A 94 14.23 -2.50 -5.45
C SER A 94 14.04 -3.87 -6.09
N LEU A 95 12.81 -4.40 -6.10
CA LEU A 95 12.51 -5.67 -6.76
C LEU A 95 12.55 -5.52 -8.27
N THR A 96 12.02 -4.42 -8.78
CA THR A 96 12.08 -4.14 -10.21
C THR A 96 13.52 -4.04 -10.69
N ARG A 97 14.38 -3.40 -9.90
CA ARG A 97 15.79 -3.25 -10.25
C ARG A 97 16.48 -4.60 -10.38
N LYS A 98 16.17 -5.54 -9.50
CA LYS A 98 16.74 -6.89 -9.57
C LYS A 98 16.32 -7.59 -10.86
N ASP A 99 15.09 -7.40 -11.26
CA ASP A 99 14.57 -8.05 -12.46
C ASP A 99 15.24 -7.56 -13.72
N GLN A 100 15.87 -6.40 -13.69
CA GLN A 100 16.53 -5.82 -14.86
C GLN A 100 17.96 -6.33 -15.03
N GLN A 101 18.47 -7.05 -14.07
CA GLN A 101 19.77 -7.66 -14.15
C GLN A 101 19.68 -9.08 -14.67
#